data_dc2aba39b49aa3d752ca2688881ebb62
#
_entry.id   dc2aba39b49aa3d752ca2688881ebb62
#
_cell.length_a   1.000
_cell.length_b   1.000
_cell.length_c   1.000
_cell.angle_alpha   90.00
_cell.angle_beta   90.00
_cell.angle_gamma   90.00
#
_symmetry.space_group_name_H-M   'P 1'
#
loop_
_entity.id
_entity.type
_entity.pdbx_description
1 polymer ?
#
loop_
_entity_poly.entity_id
_entity_poly.type
_entity_poly.pdbx_seq_one_letter_code
_entity_poly.pdbx_strand_id
1 'polypeptide(L)'
;MRTRDQEEFQRKKIMLMEKCYDCYAENGLASVGIRKLAESCGCSSAVLYIYFRDLDDLIVQSTAYCMEKVEDDFMAKAPTDPQDLMRFIDEIPYWTARQHGKKYRLMYQVYTHPKYIRYGKQFFEGVNRRYTEYAKSLEPKLGIPYTTITPLIFILIQTCVHYAMFEDEY
;
A
#
# COMPACT_ATOMS: atom_id res chain seq x y z
N MET A 1 -14.78 4.85 -28.18
CA MET A 1 -13.76 3.86 -27.78
C MET A 1 -14.50 2.59 -27.36
N ARG A 2 -14.20 1.44 -27.96
CA ARG A 2 -14.92 0.18 -27.65
C ARG A 2 -14.52 -0.27 -26.23
N THR A 3 -15.45 -0.90 -25.51
CA THR A 3 -15.23 -1.40 -24.12
C THR A 3 -13.95 -2.22 -23.99
N ARG A 4 -13.61 -3.03 -24.99
CA ARG A 4 -12.39 -3.85 -25.06
C ARG A 4 -11.10 -3.01 -25.06
N ASP A 5 -11.07 -1.90 -25.80
CA ASP A 5 -9.90 -1.01 -25.87
C ASP A 5 -9.66 -0.31 -24.52
N GLN A 6 -10.75 -0.04 -23.82
CA GLN A 6 -10.71 0.59 -22.49
C GLN A 6 -10.20 -0.39 -21.41
N GLU A 7 -10.61 -1.64 -21.47
CA GLU A 7 -10.12 -2.70 -20.58
C GLU A 7 -8.63 -3.00 -20.80
N GLU A 8 -8.20 -3.02 -22.07
CA GLU A 8 -6.79 -3.22 -22.41
C GLU A 8 -5.92 -2.04 -21.92
N PHE A 9 -6.41 -0.80 -22.10
CA PHE A 9 -5.75 0.39 -21.58
C PHE A 9 -5.60 0.33 -20.05
N GLN A 10 -6.65 -0.05 -19.31
CA GLN A 10 -6.59 -0.16 -17.86
C GLN A 10 -5.64 -1.27 -17.39
N ARG A 11 -5.67 -2.45 -18.03
CA ARG A 11 -4.72 -3.52 -17.72
C ARG A 11 -3.27 -3.09 -17.92
N LYS A 12 -2.98 -2.39 -19.01
CA LYS A 12 -1.64 -1.88 -19.28
C LYS A 12 -1.23 -0.84 -18.25
N LYS A 13 -2.12 0.09 -17.90
CA LYS A 13 -1.89 1.10 -16.87
C LYS A 13 -1.56 0.47 -15.52
N ILE A 14 -2.32 -0.54 -15.10
CA ILE A 14 -2.09 -1.28 -13.85
C ILE A 14 -0.70 -1.92 -13.86
N MET A 15 -0.35 -2.64 -14.90
CA MET A 15 0.97 -3.26 -15.04
C MET A 15 2.10 -2.24 -14.94
N LEU A 16 1.93 -1.06 -15.55
CA LEU A 16 2.92 0.02 -15.49
C LEU A 16 3.03 0.58 -14.07
N MET A 17 1.91 0.78 -13.36
CA MET A 17 1.90 1.23 -11.96
C MET A 17 2.65 0.27 -11.05
N GLU A 18 2.39 -1.04 -11.16
CA GLU A 18 3.05 -2.08 -10.35
C GLU A 18 4.56 -2.07 -10.58
N LYS A 19 5.00 -2.16 -11.86
CA LYS A 19 6.42 -2.17 -12.20
C LYS A 19 7.17 -0.89 -11.82
N CYS A 20 6.54 0.26 -12.01
CA CYS A 20 7.14 1.53 -11.61
C CYS A 20 7.26 1.65 -10.09
N TYR A 21 6.24 1.20 -9.35
CA TYR A 21 6.27 1.21 -7.89
C TYR A 21 7.35 0.28 -7.34
N ASP A 22 7.47 -0.93 -7.88
CA ASP A 22 8.53 -1.87 -7.49
C ASP A 22 9.91 -1.32 -7.82
N CYS A 23 10.09 -0.67 -8.99
CA CYS A 23 11.34 -0.01 -9.36
C CYS A 23 11.72 1.10 -8.37
N TYR A 24 10.78 1.93 -7.94
CA TYR A 24 11.01 2.94 -6.90
C TYR A 24 11.31 2.30 -5.54
N ALA A 25 10.57 1.26 -5.15
CA ALA A 25 10.75 0.58 -3.87
C ALA A 25 12.14 -0.07 -3.73
N GLU A 26 12.69 -0.57 -4.84
CA GLU A 26 14.02 -1.19 -4.85
C GLU A 26 15.17 -0.19 -4.92
N ASN A 27 14.98 0.93 -5.61
CA ASN A 27 16.09 1.86 -5.92
C ASN A 27 16.00 3.19 -5.17
N GLY A 28 14.91 3.45 -4.46
CA GLY A 28 14.64 4.72 -3.78
C GLY A 28 14.07 5.80 -4.70
N LEU A 29 13.18 6.60 -4.13
CA LEU A 29 12.43 7.64 -4.85
C LEU A 29 13.33 8.67 -5.56
N ALA A 30 14.40 9.09 -4.91
CA ALA A 30 15.30 10.13 -5.43
C ALA A 30 16.24 9.63 -6.56
N SER A 31 16.44 8.32 -6.67
CA SER A 31 17.41 7.71 -7.59
C SER A 31 16.78 7.25 -8.91
N VAL A 32 15.48 7.37 -9.07
CA VAL A 32 14.72 6.80 -10.19
C VAL A 32 14.08 7.88 -11.04
N GLY A 33 14.60 8.06 -12.26
CA GLY A 33 14.00 8.95 -13.27
C GLY A 33 13.20 8.19 -14.31
N ILE A 34 12.53 8.93 -15.21
CA ILE A 34 11.62 8.40 -16.23
C ILE A 34 12.26 7.32 -17.13
N ARG A 35 13.56 7.44 -17.44
CA ARG A 35 14.26 6.47 -18.30
C ARG A 35 14.37 5.11 -17.61
N LYS A 36 14.75 5.10 -16.33
CA LYS A 36 14.85 3.86 -15.53
C LYS A 36 13.50 3.19 -15.34
N LEU A 37 12.43 3.98 -15.13
CA LEU A 37 11.06 3.46 -15.06
C LEU A 37 10.62 2.82 -16.38
N ALA A 38 10.88 3.47 -17.50
CA ALA A 38 10.55 2.95 -18.82
C ALA A 38 11.28 1.64 -19.10
N GLU A 39 12.57 1.58 -18.76
CA GLU A 39 13.40 0.37 -18.86
C GLU A 39 12.84 -0.77 -18.00
N SER A 40 12.51 -0.51 -16.73
CA SER A 40 11.90 -1.53 -15.85
C SER A 40 10.56 -2.05 -16.36
N CYS A 41 9.82 -1.21 -17.10
CA CYS A 41 8.55 -1.58 -17.73
C CYS A 41 8.71 -2.27 -19.09
N GLY A 42 9.91 -2.30 -19.67
CA GLY A 42 10.15 -2.80 -21.02
C GLY A 42 9.51 -1.92 -22.11
N CYS A 43 9.50 -0.60 -21.92
CA CYS A 43 8.88 0.34 -22.86
C CYS A 43 9.71 1.62 -23.00
N SER A 44 9.31 2.51 -23.91
CA SER A 44 9.91 3.86 -24.00
C SER A 44 9.27 4.83 -23.01
N SER A 45 10.00 5.90 -22.65
CA SER A 45 9.46 6.97 -21.81
C SER A 45 8.19 7.61 -22.38
N ALA A 46 8.06 7.68 -23.72
CA ALA A 46 6.87 8.18 -24.38
C ALA A 46 5.62 7.34 -24.05
N VAL A 47 5.78 6.03 -23.88
CA VAL A 47 4.67 5.15 -23.49
C VAL A 47 4.16 5.50 -22.11
N LEU A 48 5.03 5.79 -21.14
CA LEU A 48 4.60 6.18 -19.79
C LEU A 48 3.75 7.46 -19.82
N TYR A 49 4.11 8.44 -20.65
CA TYR A 49 3.34 9.69 -20.81
C TYR A 49 1.98 9.52 -21.51
N ILE A 50 1.70 8.37 -22.11
CA ILE A 50 0.33 8.05 -22.61
C ILE A 50 -0.61 7.76 -21.42
N TYR A 51 -0.08 7.16 -20.32
CA TYR A 51 -0.86 6.71 -19.17
C TYR A 51 -0.82 7.67 -17.99
N PHE A 52 0.24 8.47 -17.87
CA PHE A 52 0.49 9.37 -16.76
C PHE A 52 0.89 10.74 -17.28
N ARG A 53 0.33 11.78 -16.69
CA ARG A 53 0.58 13.17 -17.07
C ARG A 53 2.04 13.58 -16.89
N ASP A 54 2.63 13.17 -15.76
CA ASP A 54 4.01 13.45 -15.35
C ASP A 54 4.48 12.39 -14.32
N LEU A 55 5.72 12.53 -13.82
CA LEU A 55 6.28 11.63 -12.81
C LEU A 55 5.55 11.73 -11.47
N ASP A 56 5.02 12.89 -11.12
CA ASP A 56 4.26 13.06 -9.87
C ASP A 56 2.93 12.31 -9.93
N ASP A 57 2.26 12.42 -11.05
CA ASP A 57 1.02 11.69 -11.32
C ASP A 57 1.25 10.18 -11.31
N LEU A 58 2.36 9.72 -11.90
CA LEU A 58 2.76 8.32 -11.91
C LEU A 58 3.00 7.81 -10.48
N ILE A 59 3.85 8.49 -9.69
CA ILE A 59 4.19 8.00 -8.34
C ILE A 59 2.98 8.01 -7.41
N VAL A 60 2.12 9.03 -7.49
CA VAL A 60 0.92 9.11 -6.65
C VAL A 60 -0.06 8.00 -6.99
N GLN A 61 -0.37 7.78 -8.28
CA GLN A 61 -1.29 6.73 -8.70
C GLN A 61 -0.73 5.33 -8.41
N SER A 62 0.57 5.11 -8.66
CA SER A 62 1.23 3.83 -8.37
C SER A 62 1.25 3.53 -6.87
N THR A 63 1.55 4.53 -6.03
CA THR A 63 1.52 4.37 -4.57
C THR A 63 0.12 4.03 -4.08
N ALA A 64 -0.90 4.78 -4.51
CA ALA A 64 -2.28 4.53 -4.10
C ALA A 64 -2.73 3.11 -4.48
N TYR A 65 -2.53 2.72 -5.74
CA TYR A 65 -2.93 1.40 -6.24
C TYR A 65 -2.19 0.26 -5.53
N CYS A 66 -0.86 0.35 -5.41
CA CYS A 66 -0.07 -0.73 -4.80
C CYS A 66 -0.31 -0.84 -3.30
N MET A 67 -0.54 0.27 -2.60
CA MET A 67 -0.85 0.25 -1.17
C MET A 67 -2.27 -0.23 -0.90
N GLU A 68 -3.24 0.03 -1.77
CA GLU A 68 -4.57 -0.57 -1.67
C GLU A 68 -4.49 -2.10 -1.74
N LYS A 69 -3.66 -2.67 -2.62
CA LYS A 69 -3.41 -4.12 -2.67
C LYS A 69 -2.73 -4.64 -1.40
N VAL A 70 -1.76 -3.92 -0.86
CA VAL A 70 -1.11 -4.29 0.41
C VAL A 70 -2.13 -4.32 1.56
N GLU A 71 -3.02 -3.33 1.62
CA GLU A 71 -4.12 -3.30 2.58
C GLU A 71 -5.12 -4.45 2.37
N ASP A 72 -5.41 -4.82 1.12
CA ASP A 72 -6.26 -5.98 0.82
C ASP A 72 -5.61 -7.28 1.30
N ASP A 73 -4.30 -7.47 1.07
CA ASP A 73 -3.55 -8.63 1.54
C ASP A 73 -3.52 -8.70 3.08
N PHE A 74 -3.35 -7.56 3.76
CA PHE A 74 -3.42 -7.47 5.22
C PHE A 74 -4.81 -7.84 5.74
N MET A 75 -5.86 -7.25 5.18
CA MET A 75 -7.25 -7.52 5.57
C MET A 75 -7.69 -8.96 5.30
N ALA A 76 -7.16 -9.59 4.25
CA ALA A 76 -7.42 -11.00 3.95
C ALA A 76 -6.85 -11.95 5.01
N LYS A 77 -5.83 -11.50 5.77
CA LYS A 77 -5.25 -12.26 6.90
C LYS A 77 -5.90 -11.94 8.24
N ALA A 78 -6.59 -10.81 8.33
CA ALA A 78 -7.22 -10.37 9.57
C ALA A 78 -8.26 -11.41 10.04
N PRO A 79 -8.14 -11.95 11.26
CA PRO A 79 -8.99 -13.03 11.74
C PRO A 79 -10.41 -12.56 11.99
N THR A 80 -11.36 -13.42 11.67
CA THR A 80 -12.77 -13.21 12.03
C THR A 80 -13.15 -13.87 13.35
N ASP A 81 -12.31 -14.79 13.85
CA ASP A 81 -12.49 -15.46 15.13
C ASP A 81 -11.53 -14.85 16.18
N PRO A 82 -12.03 -14.44 17.36
CA PRO A 82 -11.18 -13.96 18.46
C PRO A 82 -10.08 -14.92 18.90
N GLN A 83 -10.29 -16.23 18.76
CA GLN A 83 -9.29 -17.24 19.14
C GLN A 83 -8.00 -17.16 18.32
N ASP A 84 -8.09 -16.65 17.09
CA ASP A 84 -6.95 -16.48 16.18
C ASP A 84 -6.24 -15.13 16.35
N LEU A 85 -6.79 -14.18 17.12
CA LEU A 85 -6.26 -12.82 17.24
C LEU A 85 -4.84 -12.79 17.79
N MET A 86 -4.55 -13.56 18.85
CA MET A 86 -3.23 -13.54 19.48
C MET A 86 -2.14 -14.03 18.53
N ARG A 87 -2.42 -15.13 17.81
CA ARG A 87 -1.52 -15.64 16.79
C ARG A 87 -1.31 -14.63 15.65
N PHE A 88 -2.38 -14.01 15.19
CA PHE A 88 -2.32 -12.97 14.17
C PHE A 88 -1.47 -11.77 14.61
N ILE A 89 -1.65 -11.28 15.84
CA ILE A 89 -0.88 -10.15 16.39
C ILE A 89 0.61 -10.49 16.46
N ASP A 90 0.95 -11.72 16.81
CA ASP A 90 2.34 -12.18 16.90
C ASP A 90 3.00 -12.32 15.52
N GLU A 91 2.29 -12.85 14.54
CA GLU A 91 2.85 -13.20 13.23
C GLU A 91 2.83 -12.05 12.22
N ILE A 92 1.81 -11.17 12.27
CA ILE A 92 1.55 -10.21 11.21
C ILE A 92 2.65 -9.16 10.99
N PRO A 93 3.37 -8.66 12.02
CA PRO A 93 4.47 -7.73 11.82
C PRO A 93 5.59 -8.30 10.96
N TYR A 94 6.01 -9.53 11.26
CA TYR A 94 7.06 -10.22 10.50
C TYR A 94 6.63 -10.55 9.08
N TRP A 95 5.38 -11.03 8.92
CA TRP A 95 4.83 -11.28 7.59
C TRP A 95 4.78 -10.00 6.75
N THR A 96 4.31 -8.90 7.33
CA THR A 96 4.23 -7.61 6.66
C THR A 96 5.61 -7.11 6.22
N ALA A 97 6.60 -7.20 7.11
CA ALA A 97 7.96 -6.79 6.80
C ALA A 97 8.55 -7.61 5.63
N ARG A 98 8.40 -8.92 5.65
CA ARG A 98 8.93 -9.81 4.61
C ARG A 98 8.25 -9.65 3.26
N GLN A 99 6.93 -9.48 3.24
CA GLN A 99 6.15 -9.42 2.00
C GLN A 99 6.08 -8.01 1.41
N HIS A 100 6.03 -6.99 2.25
CA HIS A 100 5.67 -5.64 1.84
C HIS A 100 6.62 -4.54 2.37
N GLY A 101 7.71 -4.90 3.06
CA GLY A 101 8.60 -3.94 3.73
C GLY A 101 9.09 -2.82 2.82
N LYS A 102 9.61 -3.16 1.62
CA LYS A 102 10.05 -2.17 0.64
C LYS A 102 8.92 -1.24 0.18
N LYS A 103 7.70 -1.78 0.03
CA LYS A 103 6.52 -1.01 -0.38
C LYS A 103 6.09 -0.04 0.71
N TYR A 104 6.10 -0.46 1.97
CA TYR A 104 5.82 0.42 3.11
C TYR A 104 6.85 1.54 3.25
N ARG A 105 8.15 1.24 3.11
CA ARG A 105 9.21 2.26 3.13
C ARG A 105 9.00 3.32 2.04
N LEU A 106 8.69 2.90 0.81
CA LEU A 106 8.39 3.83 -0.28
C LEU A 106 7.13 4.65 -0.01
N MET A 107 6.05 4.00 0.46
CA MET A 107 4.81 4.69 0.83
C MET A 107 5.07 5.82 1.83
N TYR A 108 5.86 5.56 2.87
CA TYR A 108 6.21 6.59 3.85
C TYR A 108 6.97 7.75 3.20
N GLN A 109 7.95 7.46 2.34
CA GLN A 109 8.69 8.51 1.62
C GLN A 109 7.76 9.38 0.76
N VAL A 110 6.79 8.76 0.08
CA VAL A 110 5.83 9.47 -0.78
C VAL A 110 4.82 10.25 0.08
N TYR A 111 4.14 9.60 1.00
CA TYR A 111 3.01 10.21 1.72
C TYR A 111 3.40 11.19 2.82
N THR A 112 4.66 11.18 3.28
CA THR A 112 5.20 12.21 4.20
C THR A 112 5.89 13.35 3.47
N HIS A 113 6.15 13.21 2.16
CA HIS A 113 6.75 14.28 1.37
C HIS A 113 5.76 15.46 1.24
N PRO A 114 6.21 16.73 1.48
CA PRO A 114 5.32 17.89 1.46
C PRO A 114 4.48 18.03 0.20
N LYS A 115 5.02 17.64 -0.95
CA LYS A 115 4.34 17.69 -2.25
C LYS A 115 3.15 16.74 -2.36
N TYR A 116 3.19 15.60 -1.66
CA TYR A 116 2.22 14.51 -1.82
C TYR A 116 1.37 14.26 -0.56
N ILE A 117 1.62 14.97 0.53
CA ILE A 117 0.99 14.72 1.83
C ILE A 117 -0.55 14.70 1.80
N ARG A 118 -1.17 15.46 0.90
CA ARG A 118 -2.63 15.46 0.71
C ARG A 118 -3.15 14.08 0.29
N TYR A 119 -2.39 13.35 -0.54
CA TYR A 119 -2.76 12.01 -0.99
C TYR A 119 -2.58 10.99 0.14
N GLY A 120 -1.54 11.16 0.98
CA GLY A 120 -1.37 10.38 2.19
C GLY A 120 -2.56 10.54 3.14
N LYS A 121 -3.03 11.78 3.37
CA LYS A 121 -4.23 12.02 4.19
C LYS A 121 -5.46 11.30 3.64
N GLN A 122 -5.72 11.39 2.33
CA GLN A 122 -6.85 10.69 1.69
C GLN A 122 -6.73 9.16 1.82
N PHE A 123 -5.53 8.61 1.63
CA PHE A 123 -5.28 7.19 1.81
C PHE A 123 -5.58 6.75 3.25
N PHE A 124 -5.04 7.45 4.25
CA PHE A 124 -5.25 7.10 5.66
C PHE A 124 -6.70 7.29 6.13
N GLU A 125 -7.46 8.21 5.55
CA GLU A 125 -8.91 8.29 5.78
C GLU A 125 -9.64 7.05 5.27
N GLY A 126 -9.25 6.50 4.13
CA GLY A 126 -9.77 5.24 3.59
C GLY A 126 -9.43 4.06 4.49
N VAL A 127 -8.18 3.94 4.89
CA VAL A 127 -7.68 2.90 5.81
C VAL A 127 -8.41 2.97 7.16
N ASN A 128 -8.59 4.17 7.72
CA ASN A 128 -9.32 4.34 8.97
C ASN A 128 -10.77 3.81 8.89
N ARG A 129 -11.46 4.07 7.78
CA ARG A 129 -12.81 3.52 7.58
C ARG A 129 -12.80 1.99 7.56
N ARG A 130 -11.88 1.36 6.82
CA ARG A 130 -11.76 -0.11 6.74
C ARG A 130 -11.51 -0.75 8.11
N TYR A 131 -10.58 -0.19 8.89
CA TYR A 131 -10.25 -0.70 10.22
C TYR A 131 -11.38 -0.47 11.22
N THR A 132 -12.11 0.64 11.11
CA THR A 132 -13.30 0.88 11.92
C THR A 132 -14.40 -0.15 11.61
N GLU A 133 -14.65 -0.47 10.36
CA GLU A 133 -15.64 -1.50 10.00
C GLU A 133 -15.21 -2.90 10.47
N TYR A 134 -13.94 -3.21 10.37
CA TYR A 134 -13.39 -4.46 10.92
C TYR A 134 -13.54 -4.50 12.45
N ALA A 135 -13.20 -3.42 13.16
CA ALA A 135 -13.38 -3.33 14.61
C ALA A 135 -14.83 -3.51 15.05
N LYS A 136 -15.80 -2.93 14.30
CA LYS A 136 -17.24 -3.15 14.53
C LYS A 136 -17.63 -4.62 14.38
N SER A 137 -17.03 -5.36 13.47
CA SER A 137 -17.29 -6.80 13.29
C SER A 137 -16.77 -7.65 14.45
N LEU A 138 -15.75 -7.18 15.16
CA LEU A 138 -15.17 -7.83 16.34
C LEU A 138 -15.89 -7.47 17.65
N GLU A 139 -16.50 -6.31 17.75
CA GLU A 139 -17.17 -5.82 18.96
C GLU A 139 -18.11 -6.85 19.60
N PRO A 140 -19.08 -7.47 18.89
CA PRO A 140 -20.00 -8.42 19.48
C PRO A 140 -19.33 -9.73 19.94
N LYS A 141 -18.15 -10.04 19.40
CA LYS A 141 -17.41 -11.26 19.70
C LYS A 141 -16.45 -11.09 20.89
N LEU A 142 -15.89 -9.89 21.04
CA LEU A 142 -14.93 -9.56 22.09
C LEU A 142 -15.58 -8.93 23.32
N GLY A 143 -16.77 -8.36 23.20
CA GLY A 143 -17.39 -7.55 24.25
C GLY A 143 -16.62 -6.25 24.54
N ILE A 144 -15.80 -5.79 23.60
CA ILE A 144 -15.02 -4.56 23.69
C ILE A 144 -15.55 -3.58 22.64
N PRO A 145 -15.85 -2.30 23.00
CA PRO A 145 -16.34 -1.33 22.05
C PRO A 145 -15.39 -1.12 20.85
N TYR A 146 -15.93 -1.01 19.64
CA TYR A 146 -15.11 -0.77 18.44
C TYR A 146 -14.27 0.50 18.55
N THR A 147 -14.72 1.50 19.31
CA THR A 147 -13.97 2.73 19.60
C THR A 147 -12.68 2.48 20.39
N THR A 148 -12.60 1.35 21.11
CA THR A 148 -11.38 0.89 21.78
C THR A 148 -10.55 -0.01 20.85
N ILE A 149 -11.19 -0.87 20.05
CA ILE A 149 -10.51 -1.81 19.15
C ILE A 149 -9.79 -1.05 18.02
N THR A 150 -10.43 -0.04 17.42
CA THR A 150 -9.85 0.69 16.28
C THR A 150 -8.47 1.28 16.60
N PRO A 151 -8.24 2.00 17.71
CA PRO A 151 -6.90 2.47 18.08
C PRO A 151 -5.88 1.34 18.27
N LEU A 152 -6.29 0.19 18.81
CA LEU A 152 -5.41 -0.97 18.98
C LEU A 152 -4.96 -1.54 17.63
N ILE A 153 -5.84 -1.56 16.62
CA ILE A 153 -5.47 -1.94 15.25
C ILE A 153 -4.39 -0.98 14.71
N PHE A 154 -4.53 0.33 14.92
CA PHE A 154 -3.50 1.29 14.49
C PHE A 154 -2.17 1.09 15.22
N ILE A 155 -2.17 0.74 16.50
CA ILE A 155 -0.94 0.38 17.24
C ILE A 155 -0.28 -0.85 16.60
N LEU A 156 -1.05 -1.88 16.27
CA LEU A 156 -0.55 -3.07 15.58
C LEU A 156 0.05 -2.71 14.20
N ILE A 157 -0.64 -1.87 13.42
CA ILE A 157 -0.13 -1.40 12.12
C ILE A 157 1.17 -0.63 12.30
N GLN A 158 1.30 0.23 13.31
CA GLN A 158 2.57 0.92 13.60
C GLN A 158 3.69 -0.07 13.93
N THR A 159 3.38 -1.17 14.60
CA THR A 159 4.34 -2.25 14.81
C THR A 159 4.75 -2.90 13.49
N CYS A 160 3.79 -3.23 12.61
CA CYS A 160 4.08 -3.76 11.28
C CYS A 160 4.97 -2.81 10.46
N VAL A 161 4.68 -1.52 10.52
CA VAL A 161 5.48 -0.49 9.86
C VAL A 161 6.90 -0.43 10.44
N HIS A 162 7.04 -0.48 11.76
CA HIS A 162 8.36 -0.49 12.41
C HIS A 162 9.19 -1.66 11.91
N TYR A 163 8.66 -2.87 11.89
CA TYR A 163 9.34 -4.04 11.35
C TYR A 163 9.66 -3.87 9.84
N ALA A 164 8.74 -3.32 9.07
CA ALA A 164 8.95 -3.05 7.64
C ALA A 164 10.07 -2.04 7.37
N MET A 165 10.27 -1.07 8.27
CA MET A 165 11.36 -0.07 8.17
C MET A 165 12.74 -0.68 8.41
N PHE A 166 12.83 -1.72 9.25
CA PHE A 166 14.08 -2.32 9.74
C PHE A 166 14.15 -3.84 9.50
N GLU A 167 13.53 -4.32 8.40
CA GLU A 167 13.39 -5.77 8.11
C GLU A 167 14.71 -6.53 8.06
N ASP A 168 15.82 -5.85 7.73
CA ASP A 168 17.14 -6.46 7.63
C ASP A 168 17.80 -6.66 9.03
N GLU A 169 17.18 -6.17 10.10
CA GLU A 169 17.69 -6.23 11.48
C GLU A 169 16.95 -7.26 12.38
N TYR A 170 15.92 -7.98 11.81
CA TYR A 170 15.09 -8.93 12.55
C TYR A 170 15.08 -10.33 11.94
#